data_aabfd3f8a829669ebab04a50f22d2c51
#
_entry.id   aabfd3f8a829669ebab04a50f22d2c51
#
_cell.length_a   1.000
_cell.length_b   1.000
_cell.length_c   1.000
_cell.angle_alpha   90.00
_cell.angle_beta   90.00
_cell.angle_gamma   90.00
#
_symmetry.space_group_name_H-M   'P 1'
#
loop_
_entity.id
_entity.type
_entity.pdbx_description
1 polymer ?
#
loop_
_entity_poly.entity_id
_entity_poly.type
_entity_poly.pdbx_seq_one_letter_code
_entity_poly.pdbx_strand_id
1 'polypeptide(L)'
;MSSHSLHDLIKPLKKLAKASEAKLGGVACFIVKNGVIVSSGINYNPTGEPMEDMIDSKLVSRPEVIHAEVAALRAASENGVDIAGSTLFVTMSPCVACAKEIALTSVTEVSYLYEWWDKAALDILTHAGITTHKLKEEP
;
A
#
# COMPACT_ATOMS: atom_id res chain seq x y z
N MET A 1 12.44 19.08 12.95
CA MET A 1 11.96 18.23 11.83
C MET A 1 10.46 18.42 11.66
N SER A 2 10.02 18.84 10.50
CA SER A 2 8.59 19.01 10.29
C SER A 2 7.92 17.66 10.02
N SER A 3 6.79 17.42 10.67
CA SER A 3 5.95 16.27 10.39
C SER A 3 4.77 16.71 9.53
N HIS A 4 4.30 15.79 8.69
CA HIS A 4 3.17 16.04 7.81
C HIS A 4 1.94 15.27 8.28
N SER A 5 0.76 15.86 8.13
CA SER A 5 -0.47 15.09 8.26
C SER A 5 -0.62 14.19 7.04
N LEU A 6 -1.39 13.11 7.14
CA LEU A 6 -1.62 12.23 5.99
C LEU A 6 -2.28 12.96 4.82
N HIS A 7 -3.11 13.98 5.10
CA HIS A 7 -3.71 14.77 4.02
C HIS A 7 -2.67 15.47 3.15
N ASP A 8 -1.57 15.93 3.75
CA ASP A 8 -0.48 16.55 3.00
C ASP A 8 0.25 15.54 2.11
N LEU A 9 0.12 14.25 2.41
CA LEU A 9 0.79 13.19 1.67
C LEU A 9 -0.08 12.58 0.56
N ILE A 10 -1.35 12.96 0.45
CA ILE A 10 -2.26 12.42 -0.57
C ILE A 10 -1.72 12.68 -1.99
N LYS A 11 -1.36 13.92 -2.29
CA LYS A 11 -0.82 14.29 -3.61
C LYS A 11 0.47 13.53 -3.94
N PRO A 12 1.48 13.50 -3.06
CA PRO A 12 2.69 12.72 -3.31
C PRO A 12 2.40 11.23 -3.50
N LEU A 13 1.47 10.68 -2.73
CA LEU A 13 1.12 9.27 -2.84
C LEU A 13 0.49 8.95 -4.20
N LYS A 14 -0.46 9.77 -4.64
CA LYS A 14 -1.12 9.60 -5.93
C LYS A 14 -0.13 9.78 -7.08
N LYS A 15 0.81 10.71 -6.94
CA LYS A 15 1.88 10.91 -7.93
C LYS A 15 2.77 9.67 -8.03
N LEU A 16 3.14 9.10 -6.89
CA LEU A 16 3.96 7.89 -6.87
C LEU A 16 3.23 6.72 -7.54
N ALA A 17 1.92 6.58 -7.35
CA ALA A 17 1.13 5.51 -7.96
C ALA A 17 1.21 5.55 -9.50
N LYS A 18 1.37 6.73 -10.09
CA LYS A 18 1.50 6.89 -11.54
C LYS A 18 2.80 6.32 -12.09
N ALA A 19 3.79 6.06 -11.24
CA ALA A 19 5.05 5.46 -11.66
C ALA A 19 4.92 3.96 -11.92
N SER A 20 3.83 3.32 -11.48
CA SER A 20 3.59 1.91 -11.75
C SER A 20 3.21 1.70 -13.22
N GLU A 21 3.67 0.58 -13.79
CA GLU A 21 3.35 0.20 -15.17
C GLU A 21 2.02 -0.54 -15.28
N ALA A 22 1.30 -0.73 -14.17
CA ALA A 22 0.04 -1.49 -14.17
C ALA A 22 -1.04 -0.78 -14.99
N LYS A 23 -1.58 -1.49 -15.99
CA LYS A 23 -2.69 -1.00 -16.82
C LYS A 23 -4.01 -1.00 -16.06
N LEU A 24 -4.17 -1.91 -15.09
CA LEU A 24 -5.34 -1.98 -14.22
C LEU A 24 -5.35 -0.88 -13.16
N GLY A 25 -4.26 -0.13 -13.04
CA GLY A 25 -4.12 0.96 -12.10
C GLY A 25 -2.93 0.80 -11.19
N GLY A 26 -2.13 1.85 -11.09
CA GLY A 26 -1.01 1.89 -10.19
C GLY A 26 -1.47 2.05 -8.74
N VAL A 27 -0.78 1.40 -7.83
CA VAL A 27 -0.97 1.53 -6.39
C VAL A 27 0.35 1.99 -5.78
N ALA A 28 0.27 2.92 -4.84
CA ALA A 28 1.44 3.37 -4.09
C ALA A 28 1.17 3.25 -2.60
N CYS A 29 2.24 3.03 -1.85
CA CYS A 29 2.20 2.88 -0.41
C CYS A 29 3.34 3.68 0.23
N PHE A 30 3.03 4.45 1.25
CA PHE A 30 4.00 5.05 2.16
C PHE A 30 3.89 4.37 3.51
N ILE A 31 5.03 4.17 4.18
CA ILE A 31 5.04 3.88 5.61
C ILE A 31 5.46 5.18 6.28
N VAL A 32 4.58 5.69 7.16
CA VAL A 32 4.72 7.00 7.78
C VAL A 32 4.88 6.82 9.29
N LYS A 33 5.94 7.39 9.84
CA LYS A 33 6.20 7.33 11.28
C LYS A 33 6.51 8.73 11.80
N ASN A 34 5.74 9.16 12.78
CA ASN A 34 5.88 10.52 13.34
C ASN A 34 5.77 11.61 12.25
N GLY A 35 4.87 11.40 11.28
CA GLY A 35 4.64 12.34 10.19
C GLY A 35 5.71 12.35 9.11
N VAL A 36 6.65 11.40 9.15
CA VAL A 36 7.75 11.31 8.18
C VAL A 36 7.61 10.02 7.37
N ILE A 37 7.77 10.11 6.06
CA ILE A 37 7.80 8.94 5.19
C ILE A 37 9.11 8.20 5.44
N VAL A 38 9.04 6.97 5.95
CA VAL A 38 10.22 6.17 6.24
C VAL A 38 10.42 5.03 5.24
N SER A 39 9.41 4.72 4.43
CA SER A 39 9.51 3.75 3.35
C SER A 39 8.41 4.00 2.33
N SER A 40 8.61 3.52 1.11
CA SER A 40 7.61 3.62 0.05
C SER A 40 7.69 2.42 -0.89
N GLY A 41 6.60 2.18 -1.63
CA GLY A 41 6.55 1.14 -2.62
C GLY A 41 5.46 1.38 -3.65
N ILE A 42 5.61 0.77 -4.81
CA ILE A 42 4.58 0.72 -5.85
C ILE A 42 4.40 -0.74 -6.27
N ASN A 43 3.24 -1.06 -6.86
CA ASN A 43 3.07 -2.39 -7.43
C ASN A 43 3.95 -2.51 -8.68
N TYR A 44 4.66 -3.63 -8.81
CA TYR A 44 5.60 -3.84 -9.90
C TYR A 44 5.80 -5.33 -10.16
N ASN A 45 6.32 -5.65 -11.34
CA ASN A 45 6.71 -7.02 -11.67
C ASN A 45 8.24 -7.17 -11.54
N PRO A 46 8.73 -7.91 -10.55
CA PRO A 46 10.17 -8.05 -10.31
C PRO A 46 10.91 -8.80 -11.41
N THR A 47 10.20 -9.51 -12.29
CA THR A 47 10.82 -10.26 -13.39
C THR A 47 11.08 -9.38 -14.62
N GLY A 48 10.56 -8.14 -14.63
CA GLY A 48 10.62 -7.28 -15.80
C GLY A 48 9.58 -7.58 -16.87
N GLU A 49 8.76 -8.61 -16.65
CA GLU A 49 7.66 -8.95 -17.54
C GLU A 49 6.49 -7.97 -17.32
N PRO A 50 5.49 -7.94 -18.23
CA PRO A 50 4.32 -7.09 -18.02
C PRO A 50 3.61 -7.34 -16.70
N MET A 51 2.89 -6.34 -16.24
CA MET A 51 2.11 -6.43 -15.00
C MET A 51 0.89 -7.34 -15.16
N GLU A 52 0.32 -7.39 -16.35
CA GLU A 52 -0.91 -8.13 -16.62
C GLU A 52 -0.77 -9.02 -17.84
N ASP A 53 -1.61 -10.05 -17.89
CA ASP A 53 -1.87 -10.86 -19.06
C ASP A 53 -3.29 -10.61 -19.55
N MET A 54 -3.51 -10.86 -20.84
CA MET A 54 -4.87 -10.87 -21.41
C MET A 54 -5.37 -12.31 -21.36
N ILE A 55 -6.38 -12.56 -20.53
CA ILE A 55 -7.00 -13.90 -20.39
C ILE A 55 -8.50 -13.74 -20.63
N ASP A 56 -9.03 -14.47 -21.61
CA ASP A 56 -10.46 -14.42 -21.98
C ASP A 56 -10.93 -12.98 -22.19
N SER A 57 -10.17 -12.18 -22.94
CA SER A 57 -10.43 -10.78 -23.26
C SER A 57 -10.46 -9.84 -22.04
N LYS A 58 -9.88 -10.26 -20.92
CA LYS A 58 -9.75 -9.43 -19.71
C LYS A 58 -8.31 -9.32 -19.29
N LEU A 59 -7.95 -8.13 -18.78
CA LEU A 59 -6.64 -7.94 -18.15
C LEU A 59 -6.66 -8.60 -16.76
N VAL A 60 -5.66 -9.43 -16.50
CA VAL A 60 -5.51 -10.12 -15.23
C VAL A 60 -4.09 -9.88 -14.73
N SER A 61 -3.93 -9.48 -13.48
CA SER A 61 -2.61 -9.31 -12.88
C SER A 61 -1.84 -10.63 -12.89
N ARG A 62 -0.57 -10.55 -13.29
CA ARG A 62 0.29 -11.73 -13.28
C ARG A 62 0.61 -12.12 -11.84
N PRO A 63 0.73 -13.43 -11.54
CA PRO A 63 0.91 -13.89 -10.16
C PRO A 63 2.22 -13.45 -9.51
N GLU A 64 3.26 -13.14 -10.29
CA GLU A 64 4.55 -12.69 -9.76
C GLU A 64 4.58 -11.21 -9.35
N VAL A 65 3.52 -10.45 -9.66
CA VAL A 65 3.45 -9.02 -9.31
C VAL A 65 3.53 -8.84 -7.80
N ILE A 66 4.38 -7.91 -7.38
CA ILE A 66 4.52 -7.51 -5.98
C ILE A 66 3.62 -6.30 -5.76
N HIS A 67 2.75 -6.36 -4.75
CA HIS A 67 1.87 -5.26 -4.41
C HIS A 67 2.63 -4.14 -3.67
N ALA A 68 2.12 -2.92 -3.75
CA ALA A 68 2.77 -1.73 -3.19
C ALA A 68 3.06 -1.86 -1.69
N GLU A 69 2.13 -2.43 -0.93
CA GLU A 69 2.29 -2.60 0.52
C GLU A 69 3.46 -3.52 0.84
N VAL A 70 3.54 -4.65 0.15
CA VAL A 70 4.64 -5.61 0.35
C VAL A 70 5.96 -4.98 -0.09
N ALA A 71 5.96 -4.22 -1.19
CA ALA A 71 7.15 -3.52 -1.65
C ALA A 71 7.68 -2.55 -0.59
N ALA A 72 6.78 -1.76 0.02
CA ALA A 72 7.16 -0.81 1.07
C ALA A 72 7.67 -1.53 2.33
N LEU A 73 7.02 -2.61 2.74
CA LEU A 73 7.44 -3.40 3.91
C LEU A 73 8.80 -4.04 3.69
N ARG A 74 9.05 -4.59 2.51
CA ARG A 74 10.35 -5.19 2.17
C ARG A 74 11.45 -4.14 2.13
N ALA A 75 11.18 -2.98 1.53
CA ALA A 75 12.15 -1.90 1.48
C ALA A 75 12.55 -1.44 2.89
N ALA A 76 11.57 -1.31 3.79
CA ALA A 76 11.85 -0.96 5.18
C ALA A 76 12.75 -2.00 5.85
N SER A 77 12.43 -3.28 5.67
CA SER A 77 13.21 -4.38 6.24
C SER A 77 14.64 -4.40 5.70
N GLU A 78 14.80 -4.26 4.39
CA GLU A 78 16.12 -4.26 3.74
C GLU A 78 16.99 -3.10 4.19
N ASN A 79 16.39 -1.97 4.51
CA ASN A 79 17.11 -0.77 4.94
C ASN A 79 17.22 -0.65 6.47
N GLY A 80 16.78 -1.65 7.21
CA GLY A 80 16.87 -1.65 8.66
C GLY A 80 16.00 -0.60 9.33
N VAL A 81 14.89 -0.21 8.69
CA VAL A 81 13.99 0.82 9.22
C VAL A 81 13.04 0.20 10.23
N ASP A 82 12.96 0.80 11.42
CA ASP A 82 12.00 0.40 12.45
C ASP A 82 10.63 1.02 12.13
N ILE A 83 9.64 0.17 11.85
CA ILE A 83 8.30 0.61 11.51
C ILE A 83 7.30 0.47 12.66
N ALA A 84 7.78 0.15 13.88
CA ALA A 84 6.90 0.01 15.03
C ALA A 84 6.10 1.29 15.27
N GLY A 85 4.78 1.13 15.42
CA GLY A 85 3.89 2.28 15.66
C GLY A 85 3.62 3.15 14.43
N SER A 86 4.02 2.71 13.23
CA SER A 86 3.83 3.48 12.01
C SER A 86 2.43 3.32 11.43
N THR A 87 2.11 4.21 10.49
CA THR A 87 0.91 4.14 9.66
C THR A 87 1.31 3.72 8.25
N LEU A 88 0.64 2.71 7.72
CA LEU A 88 0.77 2.33 6.33
C LEU A 88 -0.31 3.09 5.54
N PHE A 89 0.11 3.96 4.63
CA PHE A 89 -0.79 4.80 3.84
C PHE A 89 -0.74 4.37 2.38
N VAL A 90 -1.85 3.87 1.88
CA VAL A 90 -1.92 3.26 0.54
C VAL A 90 -3.07 3.86 -0.27
N THR A 91 -2.92 3.92 -1.59
CA THR A 91 -3.97 4.49 -2.45
C THR A 91 -5.23 3.63 -2.46
N MET A 92 -5.08 2.31 -2.52
CA MET A 92 -6.19 1.35 -2.54
C MET A 92 -6.12 0.48 -1.29
N SER A 93 -7.25 0.21 -0.64
CA SER A 93 -7.27 -0.66 0.53
C SER A 93 -6.65 -2.03 0.19
N PRO A 94 -5.94 -2.66 1.15
CA PRO A 94 -5.21 -3.90 0.87
C PRO A 94 -6.12 -5.06 0.46
N CYS A 95 -5.59 -5.96 -0.36
CA CYS A 95 -6.22 -7.26 -0.59
C CYS A 95 -5.97 -8.17 0.62
N VAL A 96 -6.64 -9.33 0.64
CA VAL A 96 -6.52 -10.28 1.75
C VAL A 96 -5.06 -10.72 1.97
N ALA A 97 -4.33 -11.02 0.90
CA ALA A 97 -2.94 -11.44 1.02
C ALA A 97 -2.06 -10.35 1.64
N CYS A 98 -2.23 -9.09 1.20
CA CYS A 98 -1.49 -7.97 1.76
C CYS A 98 -1.88 -7.69 3.21
N ALA A 99 -3.16 -7.80 3.53
CA ALA A 99 -3.63 -7.62 4.91
C ALA A 99 -2.97 -8.63 5.86
N LYS A 100 -2.86 -9.88 5.44
CA LYS A 100 -2.18 -10.90 6.22
C LYS A 100 -0.71 -10.57 6.48
N GLU A 101 -0.02 -10.05 5.45
CA GLU A 101 1.38 -9.63 5.59
C GLU A 101 1.51 -8.44 6.55
N ILE A 102 0.63 -7.44 6.40
CA ILE A 102 0.62 -6.26 7.28
C ILE A 102 0.34 -6.68 8.73
N ALA A 103 -0.58 -7.61 8.94
CA ALA A 103 -0.95 -8.09 10.27
C ALA A 103 0.22 -8.73 11.03
N LEU A 104 1.24 -9.21 10.32
CA LEU A 104 2.44 -9.81 10.93
C LEU A 104 3.49 -8.75 11.30
N THR A 105 3.24 -7.48 11.02
CA THR A 105 4.18 -6.39 11.29
C THR A 105 3.80 -5.60 12.52
N SER A 106 4.65 -4.65 12.90
CA SER A 106 4.40 -3.72 14.00
C SER A 106 3.73 -2.42 13.58
N VAL A 107 3.20 -2.36 12.36
CA VAL A 107 2.35 -1.26 11.89
C VAL A 107 1.08 -1.22 12.76
N THR A 108 0.65 -0.02 13.17
CA THR A 108 -0.51 0.14 14.06
C THR A 108 -1.75 0.67 13.34
N GLU A 109 -1.59 1.32 12.20
CA GLU A 109 -2.69 1.90 11.45
C GLU A 109 -2.51 1.68 9.96
N VAL A 110 -3.62 1.50 9.26
CA VAL A 110 -3.66 1.48 7.80
C VAL A 110 -4.68 2.53 7.35
N SER A 111 -4.23 3.49 6.55
CA SER A 111 -5.09 4.50 5.94
C SER A 111 -5.09 4.32 4.43
N TYR A 112 -6.22 4.55 3.78
CA TYR A 112 -6.35 4.36 2.34
C TYR A 112 -7.29 5.40 1.75
N LEU A 113 -7.17 5.63 0.42
CA LEU A 113 -8.00 6.60 -0.30
C LEU A 113 -9.20 5.93 -0.94
N TYR A 114 -8.99 4.80 -1.59
CA TYR A 114 -10.03 4.09 -2.34
C TYR A 114 -10.25 2.71 -1.74
N GLU A 115 -11.52 2.33 -1.57
CA GLU A 115 -11.87 1.07 -0.93
C GLU A 115 -12.07 -0.02 -1.98
N TRP A 116 -11.38 -1.14 -1.75
CA TRP A 116 -11.56 -2.35 -2.54
C TRP A 116 -12.95 -2.95 -2.25
N TRP A 117 -13.57 -3.58 -3.23
CA TRP A 117 -14.92 -4.12 -3.06
C TRP A 117 -15.01 -5.21 -1.98
N ASP A 118 -13.96 -5.99 -1.76
CA ASP A 118 -13.91 -7.05 -0.76
C ASP A 118 -13.36 -6.49 0.55
N LYS A 119 -14.23 -6.47 1.56
CA LYS A 119 -13.89 -5.91 2.87
C LYS A 119 -13.24 -6.92 3.82
N ALA A 120 -13.09 -8.19 3.43
CA ALA A 120 -12.49 -9.21 4.27
C ALA A 120 -11.08 -8.83 4.74
N ALA A 121 -10.32 -8.13 3.89
CA ALA A 121 -8.99 -7.65 4.24
C ALA A 121 -9.01 -6.70 5.43
N LEU A 122 -10.00 -5.79 5.48
CA LEU A 122 -10.12 -4.84 6.58
C LEU A 122 -10.45 -5.55 7.90
N ASP A 123 -11.25 -6.62 7.83
CA ASP A 123 -11.56 -7.44 9.01
C ASP A 123 -10.31 -8.13 9.55
N ILE A 124 -9.43 -8.61 8.67
CA ILE A 124 -8.15 -9.21 9.08
C ILE A 124 -7.32 -8.20 9.86
N LEU A 125 -7.21 -6.97 9.36
CA LEU A 125 -6.45 -5.91 10.02
C LEU A 125 -7.05 -5.56 11.38
N THR A 126 -8.38 -5.44 11.45
CA THR A 126 -9.09 -5.13 12.68
C THR A 126 -8.87 -6.21 13.73
N HIS A 127 -8.93 -7.48 13.34
CA HIS A 127 -8.67 -8.61 14.24
C HIS A 127 -7.22 -8.62 14.74
N ALA A 128 -6.29 -8.09 13.96
CA ALA A 128 -4.89 -7.98 14.36
C ALA A 128 -4.62 -6.76 15.26
N GLY A 129 -5.65 -5.99 15.59
CA GLY A 129 -5.51 -4.79 16.40
C GLY A 129 -5.04 -3.56 15.64
N ILE A 130 -5.09 -3.61 14.31
CA ILE A 130 -4.68 -2.50 13.45
C ILE A 130 -5.91 -1.65 13.13
N THR A 131 -5.81 -0.35 13.40
CA THR A 131 -6.90 0.59 13.11
C THR A 131 -6.89 0.93 11.62
N THR A 132 -8.06 0.94 10.99
CA THR A 132 -8.17 1.27 9.56
C THR A 132 -8.96 2.57 9.38
N HIS A 133 -8.51 3.39 8.45
CA HIS A 133 -9.13 4.69 8.14
C HIS A 133 -9.21 4.90 6.65
N LYS A 134 -10.39 5.26 6.17
CA LYS A 134 -10.53 5.75 4.80
C LYS A 134 -10.38 7.28 4.83
N LEU A 135 -9.36 7.80 4.14
CA LEU A 135 -9.14 9.22 4.04
C LEU A 135 -9.96 9.79 2.89
N LYS A 136 -10.66 10.90 3.16
CA LYS A 136 -11.35 11.64 2.10
C LYS A 136 -10.38 12.62 1.48
N GLU A 137 -10.36 12.67 0.16
CA GLU A 137 -9.64 13.72 -0.54
C GLU A 137 -10.35 15.03 -0.33
N GLU A 138 -9.58 16.09 -0.10
CA GLU A 138 -10.15 17.43 0.02
C GLU A 138 -10.78 17.84 -1.32
N PRO A 139 -11.94 18.50 -1.28
CA PRO A 139 -12.56 19.00 -2.50
C PRO A 139 -11.74 20.10 -3.18
#